data_423a7ec7f8092f0e41e2784438b2860b
#
_entry.id   423a7ec7f8092f0e41e2784438b2860b
#
_cell.length_a   1.000
_cell.length_b   1.000
_cell.length_c   1.000
_cell.angle_alpha   90.00
_cell.angle_beta   90.00
_cell.angle_gamma   90.00
#
_symmetry.space_group_name_H-M   'P 1'
#
loop_
_entity.id
_entity.type
_entity.pdbx_description
1 polymer ?
#
loop_
_entity_poly.entity_id
_entity_poly.type
_entity_poly.pdbx_seq_one_letter_code
_entity_poly.pdbx_strand_id
1 'polypeptide(L)'
;MVFPHAMVSMIVENLFGGDGRFMTRNEAREFTGTEQRIINRVLNLAIDAYQESWRAVHPLEITFVRSEMQPKFAAITSSPSEIVVTTTFHLEVGNLDSNFKICMPYAMVEPLRDKLANLRADIGGGSSND
;
A
#
# COMPACT_ATOMS: atom_id res chain seq x y z
N MET A 1 -1.36 4.23 -1.92
CA MET A 1 -1.69 2.82 -1.64
C MET A 1 -3.16 2.58 -1.95
N VAL A 2 -3.45 1.46 -2.61
CA VAL A 2 -4.81 1.10 -2.99
C VAL A 2 -5.16 -0.24 -2.34
N PHE A 3 -6.19 -0.24 -1.50
CA PHE A 3 -6.64 -1.43 -0.78
C PHE A 3 -8.06 -1.79 -1.22
N PRO A 4 -8.35 -3.08 -1.52
CA PRO A 4 -9.74 -3.51 -1.73
C PRO A 4 -10.58 -3.22 -0.50
N HIS A 5 -11.81 -2.76 -0.70
CA HIS A 5 -12.73 -2.45 0.40
C HIS A 5 -12.95 -3.65 1.31
N ALA A 6 -13.10 -4.84 0.74
CA ALA A 6 -13.29 -6.07 1.51
C ALA A 6 -12.10 -6.37 2.42
N MET A 7 -10.87 -6.10 1.97
CA MET A 7 -9.67 -6.26 2.78
C MET A 7 -9.66 -5.32 3.98
N VAL A 8 -9.93 -4.03 3.74
CA VAL A 8 -9.96 -3.02 4.81
C VAL A 8 -11.04 -3.36 5.84
N SER A 9 -12.21 -3.72 5.37
CA SER A 9 -13.33 -4.09 6.24
C SER A 9 -13.02 -5.32 7.09
N MET A 10 -12.35 -6.33 6.54
CA MET A 10 -11.96 -7.53 7.28
C MET A 10 -10.92 -7.20 8.36
N ILE A 11 -9.95 -6.34 8.05
CA ILE A 11 -8.95 -5.89 9.02
C ILE A 11 -9.63 -5.15 10.18
N VAL A 12 -10.53 -4.23 9.88
CA VAL A 12 -11.26 -3.47 10.88
C VAL A 12 -12.08 -4.39 11.77
N GLU A 13 -12.81 -5.33 11.19
CA GLU A 13 -13.63 -6.29 11.92
C GLU A 13 -12.78 -7.16 12.85
N ASN A 14 -11.65 -7.65 12.38
CA ASN A 14 -10.74 -8.45 13.20
C ASN A 14 -10.18 -7.66 14.38
N LEU A 15 -9.89 -6.39 14.20
CA LEU A 15 -9.41 -5.52 15.27
C LEU A 15 -10.48 -5.23 16.33
N PHE A 16 -11.75 -5.33 15.95
CA PHE A 16 -12.87 -5.23 16.90
C PHE A 16 -13.25 -6.58 17.51
N GLY A 17 -12.50 -7.65 17.20
CA GLY A 17 -12.76 -8.98 17.74
C GLY A 17 -13.77 -9.81 16.96
N GLY A 18 -14.16 -9.35 15.77
CA GLY A 18 -15.05 -10.11 14.89
C GLY A 18 -14.31 -11.23 14.15
N ASP A 19 -15.07 -12.15 13.56
CA ASP A 19 -14.54 -13.32 12.84
C ASP A 19 -14.63 -13.20 11.31
N GLY A 20 -15.01 -12.05 10.80
CA GLY A 20 -15.13 -11.80 9.37
C GLY A 20 -16.43 -12.25 8.72
N ARG A 21 -17.36 -12.83 9.48
CA ARG A 21 -18.59 -13.40 8.91
C ARG A 21 -19.59 -12.36 8.41
N PHE A 22 -19.53 -11.16 8.91
CA PHE A 22 -20.52 -10.11 8.61
C PHE A 22 -20.11 -9.20 7.47
N MET A 23 -18.93 -9.41 6.89
CA MET A 23 -18.35 -8.50 5.92
C MET A 23 -19.05 -8.45 4.56
N THR A 24 -19.64 -9.55 4.14
CA THR A 24 -20.24 -9.66 2.81
C THR A 24 -21.51 -8.82 2.63
N ARG A 25 -22.11 -8.30 3.72
CA ARG A 25 -23.36 -7.56 3.66
C ARG A 25 -23.20 -6.04 3.55
N ASN A 26 -21.99 -5.51 3.78
CA ASN A 26 -21.77 -4.07 3.91
C ASN A 26 -20.62 -3.55 3.02
N GLU A 27 -20.38 -4.19 1.89
CA GLU A 27 -19.26 -3.85 1.00
C GLU A 27 -19.26 -2.40 0.49
N ALA A 28 -20.43 -1.78 0.38
CA ALA A 28 -20.57 -0.41 -0.11
C ALA A 28 -20.72 0.63 1.00
N ARG A 29 -20.66 0.23 2.26
CA ARG A 29 -20.84 1.11 3.41
C ARG A 29 -19.62 1.98 3.66
N GLU A 30 -19.84 3.25 3.95
CA GLU A 30 -18.77 4.11 4.44
C GLU A 30 -18.35 3.69 5.86
N PHE A 31 -17.07 3.92 6.17
CA PHE A 31 -16.57 3.60 7.50
C PHE A 31 -16.99 4.66 8.51
N THR A 32 -17.32 4.22 9.73
CA THR A 32 -17.62 5.12 10.84
C THR A 32 -16.36 5.88 11.27
N GLY A 33 -16.52 6.93 12.07
CA GLY A 33 -15.39 7.69 12.60
C GLY A 33 -14.42 6.82 13.40
N THR A 34 -14.94 5.89 14.20
CA THR A 34 -14.10 4.96 14.97
C THR A 34 -13.36 3.99 14.06
N GLU A 35 -14.03 3.45 13.05
CA GLU A 35 -13.40 2.58 12.06
C GLU A 35 -12.32 3.32 11.28
N GLN A 36 -12.58 4.58 10.91
CA GLN A 36 -11.59 5.39 10.19
C GLN A 36 -10.34 5.64 11.02
N ARG A 37 -10.46 5.81 12.33
CA ARG A 37 -9.28 5.94 13.22
C ARG A 37 -8.43 4.69 13.22
N ILE A 38 -9.04 3.52 13.23
CA ILE A 38 -8.34 2.25 13.16
C ILE A 38 -7.66 2.10 11.81
N ILE A 39 -8.36 2.42 10.73
CA ILE A 39 -7.81 2.39 9.37
C ILE A 39 -6.57 3.29 9.28
N ASN A 40 -6.65 4.52 9.79
CA ASN A 40 -5.54 5.46 9.76
C ASN A 40 -4.34 4.95 10.56
N ARG A 41 -4.58 4.30 11.69
CA ARG A 41 -3.52 3.71 12.50
C ARG A 41 -2.79 2.59 11.76
N VAL A 42 -3.55 1.69 11.13
CA VAL A 42 -2.99 0.60 10.31
C VAL A 42 -2.24 1.17 9.10
N LEU A 43 -2.83 2.17 8.46
CA LEU A 43 -2.22 2.83 7.31
C LEU A 43 -0.88 3.50 7.67
N ASN A 44 -0.81 4.16 8.81
CA ASN A 44 0.44 4.77 9.27
C ASN A 44 1.52 3.72 9.51
N LEU A 45 1.16 2.56 10.06
CA LEU A 45 2.09 1.44 10.22
C LEU A 45 2.59 0.93 8.86
N ALA A 46 1.70 0.84 7.88
CA ALA A 46 2.07 0.42 6.53
C ALA A 46 2.99 1.44 5.85
N ILE A 47 2.71 2.73 6.03
CA ILE A 47 3.54 3.81 5.50
C ILE A 47 4.94 3.77 6.12
N ASP A 48 5.02 3.60 7.43
CA ASP A 48 6.31 3.53 8.14
C ASP A 48 7.13 2.33 7.65
N ALA A 49 6.49 1.17 7.47
CA ALA A 49 7.15 -0.02 6.96
C ALA A 49 7.65 0.18 5.52
N TYR A 50 6.84 0.83 4.69
CA TYR A 50 7.20 1.12 3.31
C TYR A 50 8.35 2.11 3.23
N GLN A 51 8.31 3.16 4.04
CA GLN A 51 9.39 4.14 4.14
C GLN A 51 10.69 3.48 4.58
N GLU A 52 10.64 2.59 5.56
CA GLU A 52 11.80 1.83 6.02
C GLU A 52 12.38 0.94 4.93
N SER A 53 11.52 0.32 4.12
CA SER A 53 11.98 -0.54 3.02
C SER A 53 12.73 0.22 1.93
N TRP A 54 12.46 1.52 1.76
CA TRP A 54 13.17 2.37 0.81
C TRP A 54 14.53 2.84 1.29
N ARG A 55 14.81 2.75 2.58
CA ARG A 55 16.05 3.29 3.16
C ARG A 55 17.30 2.74 2.51
N ALA A 56 17.29 1.45 2.11
CA ALA A 56 18.42 0.81 1.45
C ALA A 56 18.72 1.39 0.05
N VAL A 57 17.72 1.96 -0.62
CA VAL A 57 17.86 2.57 -1.94
C VAL A 57 18.10 4.06 -1.82
N HIS A 58 17.19 4.74 -1.17
CA HIS A 58 17.22 6.18 -0.96
C HIS A 58 16.24 6.53 0.16
N PRO A 59 16.67 7.28 1.18
CA PRO A 59 15.76 7.70 2.24
C PRO A 59 14.60 8.53 1.68
N LEU A 60 13.37 8.10 1.96
CA LEU A 60 12.16 8.83 1.59
C LEU A 60 11.48 9.33 2.85
N GLU A 61 10.88 10.50 2.75
CA GLU A 61 9.99 11.02 3.76
C GLU A 61 8.57 10.94 3.22
N ILE A 62 7.76 10.05 3.80
CA ILE A 62 6.40 9.80 3.35
C ILE A 62 5.44 10.33 4.39
N THR A 63 4.56 11.24 3.98
CA THR A 63 3.57 11.85 4.85
C THR A 63 2.17 11.49 4.37
N PHE A 64 1.33 11.06 5.30
CA PHE A 64 -0.08 10.81 5.00
C PHE A 64 -0.78 12.13 4.66
N VAL A 65 -1.48 12.17 3.54
CA VAL A 65 -2.24 13.33 3.11
C VAL A 65 -3.73 13.12 3.35
N ARG A 66 -4.29 12.07 2.76
CA ARG A 66 -5.72 11.77 2.90
C ARG A 66 -6.04 10.38 2.39
N SER A 67 -7.21 9.87 2.80
CA SER A 67 -7.81 8.66 2.23
C SER A 67 -9.01 9.03 1.37
N GLU A 68 -9.16 8.33 0.26
CA GLU A 68 -10.31 8.48 -0.62
C GLU A 68 -10.95 7.11 -0.86
N MET A 69 -12.26 7.04 -0.72
CA MET A 69 -12.99 5.80 -0.99
C MET A 69 -13.33 5.62 -2.46
N GLN A 70 -13.42 6.72 -3.20
CA GLN A 70 -13.74 6.68 -4.63
C GLN A 70 -12.49 6.96 -5.45
N PRO A 71 -12.07 6.02 -6.32
CA PRO A 71 -10.84 6.17 -7.11
C PRO A 71 -10.79 7.43 -7.96
N LYS A 72 -11.94 7.90 -8.44
CA LYS A 72 -12.00 9.10 -9.29
C LYS A 72 -11.55 10.39 -8.60
N PHE A 73 -11.53 10.41 -7.25
CA PHE A 73 -11.07 11.56 -6.48
C PHE A 73 -9.64 11.43 -6.01
N ALA A 74 -9.02 10.27 -6.22
CA ALA A 74 -7.65 9.99 -5.80
C ALA A 74 -6.68 10.29 -6.95
N ALA A 75 -6.42 11.56 -7.20
CA ALA A 75 -5.49 11.97 -8.25
C ALA A 75 -4.06 11.89 -7.75
N ILE A 76 -3.26 10.97 -8.28
CA ILE A 76 -1.84 10.83 -7.98
C ILE A 76 -0.95 11.39 -9.09
N THR A 77 -1.53 11.68 -10.23
CA THR A 77 -0.84 12.27 -11.39
C THR A 77 -1.59 13.52 -11.83
N SER A 78 -0.89 14.43 -12.50
CA SER A 78 -1.49 15.65 -13.02
C SER A 78 -2.22 15.44 -14.36
N SER A 79 -2.03 14.29 -14.99
CA SER A 79 -2.61 13.95 -16.29
C SER A 79 -2.91 12.45 -16.36
N PRO A 80 -4.02 12.05 -17.03
CA PRO A 80 -4.32 10.63 -17.22
C PRO A 80 -3.29 9.89 -18.09
N SER A 81 -2.48 10.62 -18.84
CA SER A 81 -1.46 10.03 -19.71
C SER A 81 -0.12 9.77 -19.01
N GLU A 82 0.05 10.20 -17.77
CA GLU A 82 1.27 9.94 -17.02
C GLU A 82 1.41 8.47 -16.69
N ILE A 83 2.65 7.98 -16.76
CA ILE A 83 2.98 6.60 -16.42
C ILE A 83 3.08 6.45 -14.91
N VAL A 84 2.49 5.38 -14.39
CA VAL A 84 2.51 5.04 -12.97
C VAL A 84 3.15 3.67 -12.80
N VAL A 85 4.07 3.56 -11.85
CA VAL A 85 4.63 2.27 -11.46
C VAL A 85 3.72 1.68 -10.40
N THR A 86 3.15 0.51 -10.69
CA THR A 86 2.26 -0.19 -9.77
C THR A 86 2.91 -1.47 -9.28
N THR A 87 3.00 -1.62 -7.96
CA THR A 87 3.46 -2.85 -7.32
C THR A 87 2.26 -3.51 -6.65
N THR A 88 2.02 -4.78 -6.98
CA THR A 88 0.94 -5.55 -6.37
C THR A 88 1.51 -6.48 -5.32
N PHE A 89 0.94 -6.42 -4.12
CA PHE A 89 1.30 -7.28 -3.00
C PHE A 89 0.15 -8.23 -2.70
N HIS A 90 0.50 -9.49 -2.50
CA HIS A 90 -0.45 -10.50 -2.04
C HIS A 90 -0.32 -10.67 -0.53
N LEU A 91 -1.44 -10.58 0.18
CA LEU A 91 -1.48 -10.72 1.62
C LEU A 91 -2.38 -11.88 2.03
N GLU A 92 -1.80 -12.82 2.76
CA GLU A 92 -2.54 -13.90 3.40
C GLU A 92 -2.34 -13.81 4.91
N VAL A 93 -3.43 -13.58 5.64
CA VAL A 93 -3.41 -13.56 7.10
C VAL A 93 -4.69 -14.24 7.60
N GLY A 94 -4.56 -15.40 8.22
CA GLY A 94 -5.73 -16.18 8.64
C GLY A 94 -6.64 -16.50 7.47
N ASN A 95 -7.88 -16.02 7.52
CA ASN A 95 -8.86 -16.18 6.44
C ASN A 95 -8.80 -15.07 5.40
N LEU A 96 -7.96 -14.08 5.60
CA LEU A 96 -7.79 -12.99 4.64
C LEU A 96 -6.82 -13.42 3.54
N ASP A 97 -7.28 -13.37 2.31
CA ASP A 97 -6.49 -13.61 1.11
C ASP A 97 -6.84 -12.50 0.11
N SER A 98 -5.98 -11.52 -0.06
CA SER A 98 -6.27 -10.35 -0.88
C SER A 98 -4.99 -9.72 -1.41
N ASN A 99 -5.15 -8.92 -2.45
CA ASN A 99 -4.08 -8.13 -3.04
C ASN A 99 -4.30 -6.66 -2.76
N PHE A 100 -3.24 -5.94 -2.47
CA PHE A 100 -3.27 -4.49 -2.44
C PHE A 100 -2.16 -3.93 -3.34
N LYS A 101 -2.27 -2.66 -3.68
CA LYS A 101 -1.34 -2.04 -4.63
C LYS A 101 -0.73 -0.77 -4.06
N ILE A 102 0.52 -0.55 -4.42
CA ILE A 102 1.19 0.72 -4.18
C ILE A 102 1.52 1.31 -5.55
N CYS A 103 1.02 2.52 -5.81
CA CYS A 103 1.20 3.20 -7.07
C CYS A 103 2.06 4.44 -6.86
N MET A 104 3.11 4.58 -7.66
CA MET A 104 3.99 5.75 -7.65
C MET A 104 4.05 6.34 -9.05
N PRO A 105 3.85 7.67 -9.21
CA PRO A 105 4.11 8.29 -10.50
C PRO A 105 5.53 8.01 -10.96
N TYR A 106 5.70 7.70 -12.23
CA TYR A 106 7.02 7.41 -12.78
C TYR A 106 8.02 8.55 -12.56
N ALA A 107 7.53 9.79 -12.60
CA ALA A 107 8.35 10.96 -12.35
C ALA A 107 9.03 10.95 -10.97
N MET A 108 8.44 10.29 -9.98
CA MET A 108 9.05 10.12 -8.65
C MET A 108 10.11 9.04 -8.63
N VAL A 109 9.99 8.03 -9.46
CA VAL A 109 10.89 6.87 -9.50
C VAL A 109 12.09 7.12 -10.42
N GLU A 110 11.90 7.89 -11.47
CA GLU A 110 12.94 8.15 -12.47
C GLU A 110 14.26 8.66 -11.90
N PRO A 111 14.29 9.63 -10.96
CA PRO A 111 15.55 10.06 -10.36
C PRO A 111 16.26 8.99 -9.55
N LEU A 112 15.55 7.94 -9.13
CA LEU A 112 16.07 6.85 -8.32
C LEU A 112 16.41 5.60 -9.15
N ARG A 113 16.23 5.69 -10.47
CA ARG A 113 16.39 4.56 -11.38
C ARG A 113 17.76 3.90 -11.28
N ASP A 114 18.83 4.69 -11.25
CA ASP A 114 20.18 4.17 -11.17
C ASP A 114 20.45 3.50 -9.83
N LYS A 115 19.95 4.07 -8.75
CA LYS A 115 20.05 3.48 -7.40
C LYS A 115 19.32 2.15 -7.30
N LEU A 116 18.15 2.04 -7.92
CA LEU A 116 17.39 0.79 -7.97
C LEU A 116 18.09 -0.27 -8.78
N ALA A 117 18.69 0.11 -9.91
CA ALA A 117 19.46 -0.80 -10.75
C ALA A 117 20.70 -1.32 -10.03
N ASN A 118 21.42 -0.46 -9.31
CA ASN A 118 22.59 -0.83 -8.54
C ASN A 118 22.26 -1.79 -7.39
N LEU A 119 21.14 -1.54 -6.69
CA LEU A 119 20.68 -2.44 -5.63
C LEU A 119 20.40 -3.84 -6.17
N ARG A 120 19.76 -3.92 -7.34
CA ARG A 120 19.48 -5.20 -8.00
C ARG A 120 20.77 -5.93 -8.39
N ALA A 121 21.75 -5.21 -8.88
CA ALA A 121 23.07 -5.77 -9.23
C ALA A 121 23.80 -6.31 -8.00
N ASP A 122 23.75 -5.58 -6.87
CA ASP A 122 24.35 -6.00 -5.62
C ASP A 122 23.71 -7.28 -5.08
N ILE A 123 22.38 -7.37 -5.13
CA ILE A 123 21.64 -8.57 -4.73
C ILE A 123 21.96 -9.74 -5.66
N GLY A 124 22.05 -9.50 -6.97
CA GLY A 124 22.41 -10.51 -7.96
C GLY A 124 23.86 -10.97 -7.84
N GLY A 125 24.78 -10.07 -7.48
CA GLY A 125 26.20 -10.37 -7.31
C GLY A 125 26.49 -11.26 -6.09
N GLY A 126 25.69 -11.19 -5.05
CA GLY A 126 25.84 -12.04 -3.89
C GLY A 126 25.50 -13.52 -4.11
N SER A 127 24.82 -13.81 -5.20
CA SER A 127 24.44 -15.19 -5.55
C SER A 127 25.49 -15.92 -6.39
N SER A 128 26.50 -15.24 -6.88
CA SER A 128 27.48 -15.83 -7.80
C SER A 128 28.79 -16.27 -7.14
N ASN A 129 28.90 -16.16 -5.82
CA ASN A 129 30.12 -16.51 -5.08
C ASN A 129 30.00 -17.79 -4.25
N ASP A 130 29.06 -18.62 -4.55
CA ASP A 130 28.95 -19.96 -3.93
C ASP A 130 29.43 -21.06 -4.86
#